data_0f3d4b43fb5ad004a67d8aef4188fa7c
#
_entry.id   0f3d4b43fb5ad004a67d8aef4188fa7c
#
_cell.length_a   1.000
_cell.length_b   1.000
_cell.length_c   1.000
_cell.angle_alpha   90.00
_cell.angle_beta   90.00
_cell.angle_gamma   90.00
#
_symmetry.space_group_name_H-M   'P 1'
#
loop_
_entity.id
_entity.type
_entity.pdbx_description
1 polymer ?
#
loop_
_entity_poly.entity_id
_entity_poly.type
_entity_poly.pdbx_seq_one_letter_code
_entity_poly.pdbx_strand_id
1 'polypeptide(L)'
;MSRQDTGRLISRHVLDSLSVSHLLKGKVVVDVGTGAGFPGVPLAIVNPELAFTLCDRMAKRVRFLQVVKSQLQLSNVKLVEQDLAQAKSWSTPADTVLARAVAPAATLWPLLEPGLAMDGRVLVFSSTQAPEANITEQGDEACSPYRCRPETLAIPGLSQPHHVDILERH
;
A
#
# COMPACT_ATOMS: atom_id res chain seq x y z
N MET A 1 22.36 -0.53 -14.44
CA MET A 1 22.03 -1.28 -13.20
C MET A 1 23.06 -2.38 -13.02
N SER A 2 23.73 -2.43 -11.87
CA SER A 2 24.68 -3.50 -11.56
C SER A 2 23.95 -4.80 -11.17
N ARG A 3 24.63 -5.97 -11.22
CA ARG A 3 24.07 -7.24 -10.74
C ARG A 3 23.67 -7.19 -9.25
N GLN A 4 24.38 -6.40 -8.45
CA GLN A 4 24.06 -6.17 -7.04
C GLN A 4 22.76 -5.38 -6.84
N ASP A 5 22.46 -4.44 -7.76
CA ASP A 5 21.22 -3.65 -7.71
C ASP A 5 20.00 -4.50 -8.05
N THR A 6 20.16 -5.51 -8.92
CA THR A 6 19.06 -6.44 -9.28
C THR A 6 18.65 -7.32 -8.09
N GLY A 7 19.60 -7.84 -7.31
CA GLY A 7 19.29 -8.62 -6.10
C GLY A 7 18.58 -7.78 -5.04
N ARG A 8 18.97 -6.53 -4.86
CA ARG A 8 18.32 -5.58 -3.95
C ARG A 8 16.91 -5.19 -4.42
N LEU A 9 16.70 -5.07 -5.74
CA LEU A 9 15.38 -4.80 -6.29
C LEU A 9 14.42 -5.94 -5.97
N ILE A 10 14.85 -7.20 -6.18
CA ILE A 10 14.02 -8.38 -5.92
C ILE A 10 13.68 -8.47 -4.43
N SER A 11 14.66 -8.49 -3.54
CA SER A 11 14.41 -8.70 -2.10
C SER A 11 13.74 -7.50 -1.44
N ARG A 12 14.20 -6.26 -1.71
CA ARG A 12 13.70 -5.07 -1.02
C ARG A 12 12.41 -4.49 -1.58
N HIS A 13 12.06 -4.79 -2.81
CA HIS A 13 10.86 -4.22 -3.44
C HIS A 13 9.85 -5.27 -3.85
N VAL A 14 10.27 -6.33 -4.55
CA VAL A 14 9.33 -7.35 -5.02
C VAL A 14 8.87 -8.24 -3.87
N LEU A 15 9.79 -8.88 -3.15
CA LEU A 15 9.42 -9.78 -2.04
C LEU A 15 8.73 -9.03 -0.90
N ASP A 16 9.18 -7.81 -0.59
CA ASP A 16 8.53 -6.92 0.37
C ASP A 16 7.08 -6.60 -0.07
N SER A 17 6.86 -6.32 -1.35
CA SER A 17 5.51 -6.10 -1.88
C SER A 17 4.64 -7.35 -1.76
N LEU A 18 5.17 -8.53 -2.09
CA LEU A 18 4.44 -9.79 -2.06
C LEU A 18 4.13 -10.28 -0.64
N SER A 19 4.93 -9.86 0.35
CA SER A 19 4.76 -10.28 1.74
C SER A 19 3.40 -9.92 2.35
N VAL A 20 2.74 -8.88 1.82
CA VAL A 20 1.40 -8.44 2.28
C VAL A 20 0.25 -9.05 1.49
N SER A 21 0.51 -9.94 0.52
CA SER A 21 -0.55 -10.52 -0.33
C SER A 21 -1.65 -11.21 0.49
N HIS A 22 -1.29 -11.88 1.58
CA HIS A 22 -2.22 -12.54 2.50
C HIS A 22 -3.06 -11.56 3.34
N LEU A 23 -2.69 -10.29 3.39
CA LEU A 23 -3.42 -9.23 4.10
C LEU A 23 -4.41 -8.50 3.20
N LEU A 24 -4.40 -8.75 1.89
CA LEU A 24 -5.39 -8.17 0.98
C LEU A 24 -6.78 -8.68 1.33
N LYS A 25 -7.76 -7.77 1.34
CA LYS A 25 -9.17 -8.05 1.62
C LYS A 25 -10.02 -7.60 0.42
N GLY A 26 -11.06 -8.34 0.12
CA GLY A 26 -12.01 -8.02 -0.95
C GLY A 26 -11.42 -8.13 -2.35
N LYS A 27 -11.94 -7.34 -3.29
CA LYS A 27 -11.56 -7.39 -4.71
C LYS A 27 -11.01 -6.09 -5.27
N VAL A 28 -11.23 -4.97 -4.58
CA VAL A 28 -10.82 -3.63 -5.04
C VAL A 28 -9.66 -3.15 -4.20
N VAL A 29 -8.48 -3.05 -4.82
CA VAL A 29 -7.24 -2.62 -4.17
C VAL A 29 -6.79 -1.29 -4.77
N VAL A 30 -6.46 -0.32 -3.91
CA VAL A 30 -5.92 0.97 -4.32
C VAL A 30 -4.52 1.14 -3.73
N ASP A 31 -3.53 1.43 -4.57
CA ASP A 31 -2.15 1.73 -4.16
C ASP A 31 -1.91 3.23 -4.30
N VAL A 32 -1.81 3.93 -3.18
CA VAL A 32 -1.66 5.39 -3.14
C VAL A 32 -0.19 5.78 -3.04
N GLY A 33 0.23 6.72 -3.90
CA GLY A 33 1.63 7.10 -3.99
C GLY A 33 2.51 5.97 -4.53
N THR A 34 2.00 5.19 -5.46
CA THR A 34 2.60 3.95 -5.98
C THR A 34 4.04 4.08 -6.48
N GLY A 35 4.47 5.28 -6.87
CA GLY A 35 5.83 5.58 -7.31
C GLY A 35 6.24 4.79 -8.56
N ALA A 36 7.17 3.87 -8.41
CA ALA A 36 7.61 2.96 -9.47
C ALA A 36 6.71 1.72 -9.61
N GLY A 37 5.53 1.70 -8.97
CA GLY A 37 4.58 0.60 -9.01
C GLY A 37 4.70 -0.38 -7.83
N PHE A 38 5.31 0.04 -6.72
CA PHE A 38 5.47 -0.80 -5.54
C PHE A 38 4.64 -0.28 -4.35
N PRO A 39 3.82 -1.15 -3.75
CA PRO A 39 3.70 -2.60 -3.93
C PRO A 39 2.70 -3.05 -5.00
N GLY A 40 1.95 -2.16 -5.65
CA GLY A 40 0.79 -2.49 -6.47
C GLY A 40 1.07 -3.39 -7.67
N VAL A 41 2.14 -3.15 -8.45
CA VAL A 41 2.44 -3.96 -9.65
C VAL A 41 2.76 -5.42 -9.30
N PRO A 42 3.68 -5.75 -8.37
CA PRO A 42 3.91 -7.13 -7.97
C PRO A 42 2.65 -7.84 -7.47
N LEU A 43 1.84 -7.15 -6.65
CA LEU A 43 0.59 -7.71 -6.14
C LEU A 43 -0.44 -7.95 -7.24
N ALA A 44 -0.56 -7.05 -8.21
CA ALA A 44 -1.47 -7.22 -9.34
C ALA A 44 -1.09 -8.40 -10.23
N ILE A 45 0.21 -8.70 -10.38
CA ILE A 45 0.69 -9.86 -11.14
C ILE A 45 0.25 -11.18 -10.50
N VAL A 46 0.37 -11.30 -9.18
CA VAL A 46 0.08 -12.56 -8.47
C VAL A 46 -1.39 -12.71 -8.04
N ASN A 47 -2.19 -11.64 -8.19
CA ASN A 47 -3.62 -11.63 -7.88
C ASN A 47 -4.41 -11.10 -9.10
N PRO A 48 -4.45 -11.82 -10.23
CA PRO A 48 -5.08 -11.35 -11.46
C PRO A 48 -6.61 -11.19 -11.35
N GLU A 49 -7.22 -11.80 -10.35
CA GLU A 49 -8.66 -11.72 -10.03
C GLU A 49 -9.05 -10.47 -9.24
N LEU A 50 -8.06 -9.71 -8.72
CA LEU A 50 -8.30 -8.46 -7.99
C LEU A 50 -8.14 -7.26 -8.92
N ALA A 51 -8.97 -6.24 -8.73
CA ALA A 51 -8.89 -4.98 -9.46
C ALA A 51 -7.97 -3.99 -8.73
N PHE A 52 -6.88 -3.59 -9.37
CA PHE A 52 -5.91 -2.65 -8.81
C PHE A 52 -6.07 -1.25 -9.44
N THR A 53 -6.10 -0.23 -8.59
CA THR A 53 -5.94 1.16 -9.01
C THR A 53 -4.65 1.72 -8.42
N LEU A 54 -3.68 2.07 -9.28
CA LEU A 54 -2.41 2.63 -8.86
C LEU A 54 -2.45 4.14 -9.05
N CYS A 55 -2.28 4.90 -7.97
CA CYS A 55 -2.37 6.35 -7.95
C CYS A 55 -1.01 6.99 -7.68
N ASP A 56 -0.62 7.99 -8.46
CA ASP A 56 0.52 8.86 -8.15
C ASP A 56 0.23 10.28 -8.64
N ARG A 57 0.72 11.29 -7.91
CA ARG A 57 0.56 12.71 -8.30
C ARG A 57 1.45 13.14 -9.45
N MET A 58 2.50 12.37 -9.75
CA MET A 58 3.49 12.72 -10.78
C MET A 58 3.14 12.08 -12.12
N ALA A 59 2.72 12.87 -13.09
CA ALA A 59 2.44 12.44 -14.47
C ALA A 59 3.56 11.57 -15.09
N LYS A 60 4.82 11.90 -14.79
CA LYS A 60 5.97 11.11 -15.28
C LYS A 60 5.94 9.66 -14.78
N ARG A 61 5.57 9.44 -13.52
CA ARG A 61 5.45 8.09 -12.93
C ARG A 61 4.28 7.33 -13.54
N VAL A 62 3.14 7.99 -13.69
CA VAL A 62 1.95 7.38 -14.32
C VAL A 62 2.26 6.97 -15.76
N ARG A 63 2.94 7.82 -16.55
CA ARG A 63 3.39 7.45 -17.91
C ARG A 63 4.34 6.26 -17.91
N PHE A 64 5.29 6.20 -16.99
CA PHE A 64 6.18 5.04 -16.84
C PHE A 64 5.36 3.76 -16.55
N LEU A 65 4.43 3.83 -15.61
CA LEU A 65 3.57 2.70 -15.24
C LEU A 65 2.64 2.28 -16.40
N GLN A 66 2.25 3.20 -17.29
CA GLN A 66 1.49 2.86 -18.50
C GLN A 66 2.31 1.93 -19.40
N VAL A 67 3.62 2.18 -19.56
CA VAL A 67 4.52 1.30 -20.32
C VAL A 67 4.64 -0.05 -19.63
N VAL A 68 4.87 -0.07 -18.30
CA VAL A 68 4.96 -1.30 -17.51
C VAL A 68 3.68 -2.14 -17.64
N LYS A 69 2.51 -1.52 -17.45
CA LYS A 69 1.20 -2.17 -17.61
C LYS A 69 1.05 -2.81 -18.98
N SER A 70 1.41 -2.09 -20.04
CA SER A 70 1.33 -2.58 -21.42
C SER A 70 2.26 -3.75 -21.66
N GLN A 71 3.53 -3.65 -21.24
CA GLN A 71 4.52 -4.71 -21.42
C GLN A 71 4.19 -5.98 -20.64
N LEU A 72 3.65 -5.85 -19.43
CA LEU A 72 3.25 -6.97 -18.59
C LEU A 72 1.81 -7.43 -18.83
N GLN A 73 1.08 -6.79 -19.75
CA GLN A 73 -0.32 -7.11 -20.10
C GLN A 73 -1.26 -7.16 -18.88
N LEU A 74 -1.10 -6.23 -17.93
CA LEU A 74 -1.89 -6.17 -16.70
C LEU A 74 -3.29 -5.59 -16.96
N SER A 75 -4.23 -6.44 -17.33
CA SER A 75 -5.62 -6.06 -17.60
C SER A 75 -6.37 -5.59 -16.34
N ASN A 76 -5.97 -6.11 -15.18
CA ASN A 76 -6.56 -5.83 -13.86
C ASN A 76 -6.02 -4.55 -13.20
N VAL A 77 -5.17 -3.76 -13.87
CA VAL A 77 -4.59 -2.52 -13.35
C VAL A 77 -5.18 -1.30 -14.03
N LYS A 78 -5.68 -0.34 -13.25
CA LYS A 78 -6.03 1.03 -13.65
C LYS A 78 -4.96 1.99 -13.11
N LEU A 79 -4.56 2.99 -13.90
CA LEU A 79 -3.61 4.02 -13.49
C LEU A 79 -4.33 5.35 -13.38
N VAL A 80 -4.06 6.09 -12.31
CA VAL A 80 -4.70 7.39 -12.05
C VAL A 80 -3.63 8.41 -11.64
N GLU A 81 -3.60 9.54 -12.35
CA GLU A 81 -2.84 10.71 -11.94
C GLU A 81 -3.68 11.49 -10.93
N GLN A 82 -3.33 11.42 -9.66
CA GLN A 82 -4.10 12.05 -8.60
C GLN A 82 -3.22 12.38 -7.39
N ASP A 83 -3.39 13.57 -6.85
CA ASP A 83 -2.85 13.95 -5.54
C ASP A 83 -3.81 13.45 -4.45
N LEU A 84 -3.30 12.69 -3.50
CA LEU A 84 -4.08 12.14 -2.41
C LEU A 84 -4.75 13.24 -1.56
N ALA A 85 -4.07 14.35 -1.36
CA ALA A 85 -4.61 15.49 -0.59
C ALA A 85 -5.81 16.16 -1.27
N GLN A 86 -5.99 15.93 -2.58
CA GLN A 86 -7.10 16.47 -3.38
C GLN A 86 -8.14 15.39 -3.73
N ALA A 87 -7.89 14.14 -3.36
CA ALA A 87 -8.79 13.04 -3.61
C ALA A 87 -10.03 13.16 -2.71
N LYS A 88 -11.19 13.41 -3.30
CA LYS A 88 -12.45 13.43 -2.53
C LYS A 88 -13.00 12.02 -2.27
N SER A 89 -12.78 11.11 -3.20
CA SER A 89 -13.12 9.67 -3.11
C SER A 89 -12.68 8.95 -4.39
N TRP A 90 -12.61 7.65 -4.35
CA TRP A 90 -12.50 6.83 -5.56
C TRP A 90 -13.89 6.53 -6.13
N SER A 91 -13.95 6.25 -7.43
CA SER A 91 -15.20 5.92 -8.12
C SER A 91 -15.87 4.64 -7.59
N THR A 92 -15.10 3.78 -6.96
CA THR A 92 -15.54 2.54 -6.30
C THR A 92 -14.87 2.46 -4.94
N PRO A 93 -15.59 2.17 -3.85
CA PRO A 93 -14.98 1.98 -2.54
C PRO A 93 -13.91 0.90 -2.57
N ALA A 94 -12.78 1.15 -1.89
CA ALA A 94 -11.66 0.23 -1.83
C ALA A 94 -11.82 -0.75 -0.66
N ASP A 95 -11.64 -2.05 -0.93
CA ASP A 95 -11.58 -3.06 0.11
C ASP A 95 -10.22 -3.05 0.82
N THR A 96 -9.15 -2.75 0.07
CA THR A 96 -7.80 -2.59 0.61
C THR A 96 -7.13 -1.37 0.00
N VAL A 97 -6.55 -0.52 0.83
CA VAL A 97 -5.66 0.58 0.41
C VAL A 97 -4.24 0.28 0.86
N LEU A 98 -3.30 0.43 -0.06
CA LEU A 98 -1.87 0.27 0.19
C LEU A 98 -1.22 1.66 0.23
N ALA A 99 -0.39 1.92 1.23
CA ALA A 99 0.37 3.16 1.35
C ALA A 99 1.80 2.84 1.79
N ARG A 100 2.77 3.08 0.89
CA ARG A 100 4.18 2.84 1.15
C ARG A 100 4.97 4.12 1.04
N ALA A 101 5.67 4.52 2.14
CA ALA A 101 6.49 5.72 2.19
C ALA A 101 5.76 7.01 1.74
N VAL A 102 4.47 7.13 2.07
CA VAL A 102 3.63 8.29 1.71
C VAL A 102 3.57 9.27 2.87
N ALA A 103 3.01 8.85 4.01
CA ALA A 103 2.89 9.64 5.23
C ALA A 103 2.57 8.72 6.42
N PRO A 104 2.65 9.22 7.68
CA PRO A 104 2.23 8.49 8.87
C PRO A 104 0.74 8.13 8.84
N ALA A 105 0.36 7.04 9.52
CA ALA A 105 -1.01 6.51 9.59
C ALA A 105 -2.05 7.57 9.99
N ALA A 106 -1.76 8.37 11.02
CA ALA A 106 -2.64 9.43 11.50
C ALA A 106 -2.92 10.52 10.45
N THR A 107 -1.95 10.80 9.57
CA THR A 107 -2.11 11.74 8.45
C THR A 107 -2.88 11.10 7.29
N LEU A 108 -2.67 9.80 7.05
CA LEU A 108 -3.29 9.09 5.94
C LEU A 108 -4.76 8.77 6.21
N TRP A 109 -5.11 8.37 7.42
CA TRP A 109 -6.45 7.89 7.74
C TRP A 109 -7.57 8.84 7.30
N PRO A 110 -7.59 10.13 7.69
CA PRO A 110 -8.67 11.05 7.31
C PRO A 110 -8.77 11.29 5.79
N LEU A 111 -7.70 11.04 5.03
CA LEU A 111 -7.68 11.17 3.59
C LEU A 111 -8.21 9.92 2.87
N LEU A 112 -8.00 8.75 3.46
CA LEU A 112 -8.27 7.45 2.85
C LEU A 112 -9.61 6.85 3.29
N GLU A 113 -9.99 7.07 4.55
CA GLU A 113 -11.20 6.52 5.15
C GLU A 113 -12.47 6.77 4.35
N PRO A 114 -12.71 7.98 3.78
CA PRO A 114 -13.92 8.23 2.99
C PRO A 114 -14.04 7.40 1.72
N GLY A 115 -12.92 6.86 1.23
CA GLY A 115 -12.87 6.01 0.03
C GLY A 115 -12.89 4.51 0.33
N LEU A 116 -12.88 4.10 1.61
CA LEU A 116 -12.92 2.69 1.98
C LEU A 116 -14.33 2.10 1.90
N ALA A 117 -14.41 0.84 1.50
CA ALA A 117 -15.58 0.01 1.72
C ALA A 117 -15.91 -0.11 3.23
N MET A 118 -17.11 -0.54 3.59
CA MET A 118 -17.55 -0.63 4.99
C MET A 118 -16.55 -1.41 5.85
N ASP A 119 -16.10 -2.56 5.37
CA ASP A 119 -15.12 -3.43 6.03
C ASP A 119 -13.72 -3.28 5.45
N GLY A 120 -13.44 -2.18 4.75
CA GLY A 120 -12.15 -1.93 4.12
C GLY A 120 -11.04 -1.67 5.12
N ARG A 121 -9.79 -1.86 4.68
CA ARG A 121 -8.59 -1.62 5.48
C ARG A 121 -7.54 -0.83 4.75
N VAL A 122 -6.66 -0.17 5.51
CA VAL A 122 -5.44 0.46 4.99
C VAL A 122 -4.23 -0.32 5.49
N LEU A 123 -3.31 -0.66 4.59
CA LEU A 123 -2.02 -1.26 4.90
C LEU A 123 -0.95 -0.18 4.74
N VAL A 124 -0.39 0.29 5.85
CA VAL A 124 0.67 1.30 5.86
C VAL A 124 2.00 0.60 6.08
N PHE A 125 2.88 0.64 5.08
CA PHE A 125 4.23 0.07 5.19
C PHE A 125 5.11 1.00 6.02
N SER A 126 5.57 0.53 7.17
CA SER A 126 6.55 1.23 8.00
C SER A 126 7.97 0.81 7.64
N SER A 127 8.90 1.78 7.65
CA SER A 127 10.32 1.48 7.53
C SER A 127 10.84 0.85 8.83
N THR A 128 11.67 -0.13 8.73
CA THR A 128 12.52 -0.92 9.66
C THR A 128 12.66 -0.58 11.16
N GLN A 129 11.93 0.35 11.71
CA GLN A 129 11.75 0.50 13.15
C GLN A 129 10.39 -0.07 13.51
N ALA A 130 10.38 -0.94 14.54
CA ALA A 130 9.12 -1.27 15.20
C ALA A 130 8.33 0.03 15.33
N PRO A 131 7.01 0.03 15.03
CA PRO A 131 6.22 1.21 15.29
C PRO A 131 6.61 1.66 16.69
N GLU A 132 7.14 2.88 16.81
CA GLU A 132 6.98 3.55 18.07
C GLU A 132 5.49 3.44 18.30
N ALA A 133 5.14 2.50 19.15
CA ALA A 133 3.81 2.44 19.68
C ALA A 133 3.61 3.80 20.33
N ASN A 134 3.13 4.77 19.56
CA ASN A 134 2.25 5.79 20.09
C ASN A 134 0.90 5.11 20.41
N ILE A 135 0.99 3.90 20.98
CA ILE A 135 0.20 3.52 22.12
C ILE A 135 0.75 4.44 23.18
N THR A 136 0.21 5.63 23.28
CA THR A 136 0.16 6.31 24.56
C THR A 136 -0.43 5.29 25.51
N GLU A 137 0.45 4.67 26.33
CA GLU A 137 0.06 3.76 27.40
C GLU A 137 -0.87 4.42 28.44
N GLN A 138 -1.38 5.61 28.14
CA GLN A 138 -2.33 6.38 28.95
C GLN A 138 -3.21 7.22 28.03
N GLY A 139 -4.22 6.64 27.40
CA GLY A 139 -5.20 7.45 26.70
C GLY A 139 -6.14 6.57 25.87
N ASP A 140 -7.29 6.27 26.42
CA ASP A 140 -8.54 5.88 25.78
C ASP A 140 -8.42 5.38 24.33
N GLU A 141 -8.39 4.06 24.12
CA GLU A 141 -8.69 3.42 22.82
C GLU A 141 -9.99 3.97 22.20
N ALA A 142 -10.86 4.55 23.03
CA ALA A 142 -12.13 5.18 22.65
C ALA A 142 -11.96 6.47 21.85
N CYS A 143 -10.76 7.07 21.76
CA CYS A 143 -10.54 8.36 21.10
C CYS A 143 -9.79 8.27 19.77
N SER A 144 -9.28 7.10 19.37
CA SER A 144 -8.67 6.92 18.06
C SER A 144 -9.74 6.79 16.97
N PRO A 145 -9.64 7.47 15.83
CA PRO A 145 -10.60 7.36 14.73
C PRO A 145 -10.51 6.02 13.99
N TYR A 146 -9.55 5.16 14.32
CA TYR A 146 -9.32 3.86 13.71
C TYR A 146 -8.67 2.90 14.69
N ARG A 147 -8.90 1.60 14.47
CA ARG A 147 -8.14 0.52 15.10
C ARG A 147 -6.85 0.31 14.32
N CYS A 148 -5.72 0.25 15.01
CA CYS A 148 -4.41 -0.04 14.41
C CYS A 148 -3.87 -1.36 14.95
N ARG A 149 -3.50 -2.28 14.03
CA ARG A 149 -2.86 -3.55 14.37
C ARG A 149 -1.56 -3.69 13.59
N PRO A 150 -0.40 -3.67 14.26
CA PRO A 150 0.87 -3.92 13.59
C PRO A 150 1.01 -5.40 13.20
N GLU A 151 1.56 -5.64 12.03
CA GLU A 151 1.92 -6.97 11.52
C GLU A 151 3.40 -7.00 11.17
N THR A 152 4.09 -8.04 11.62
CA THR A 152 5.52 -8.24 11.34
C THR A 152 5.69 -9.23 10.21
N LEU A 153 6.40 -8.83 9.17
CA LEU A 153 6.60 -9.59 7.94
C LEU A 153 8.03 -10.13 7.87
N ALA A 154 8.17 -11.45 7.82
CA ALA A 154 9.43 -12.11 7.54
C ALA A 154 9.64 -12.20 6.03
N ILE A 155 10.63 -11.47 5.49
CA ILE A 155 10.90 -11.43 4.05
C ILE A 155 12.15 -12.26 3.76
N PRO A 156 12.05 -13.32 2.93
CA PRO A 156 13.20 -14.14 2.56
C PRO A 156 14.33 -13.29 1.97
N GLY A 157 15.54 -13.47 2.49
CA GLY A 157 16.73 -12.75 2.03
C GLY A 157 16.94 -11.35 2.64
N LEU A 158 16.07 -10.93 3.59
CA LEU A 158 16.30 -9.76 4.41
C LEU A 158 16.62 -10.18 5.85
N SER A 159 17.63 -9.52 6.45
CA SER A 159 18.07 -9.80 7.81
C SER A 159 17.18 -9.15 8.88
N GLN A 160 16.37 -8.18 8.49
CA GLN A 160 15.48 -7.48 9.41
C GLN A 160 14.02 -7.66 8.95
N PRO A 161 13.09 -7.87 9.89
CA PRO A 161 11.67 -7.91 9.57
C PRO A 161 11.19 -6.54 9.10
N HIS A 162 10.18 -6.55 8.26
CA HIS A 162 9.43 -5.37 7.88
C HIS A 162 8.12 -5.32 8.65
N HIS A 163 7.55 -4.14 8.80
CA HIS A 163 6.31 -3.94 9.54
C HIS A 163 5.27 -3.28 8.65
N VAL A 164 4.03 -3.67 8.86
CA VAL A 164 2.85 -3.08 8.23
C VAL A 164 1.83 -2.79 9.32
N ASP A 165 1.31 -1.58 9.34
CA ASP A 165 0.21 -1.20 10.20
C ASP A 165 -1.10 -1.40 9.44
N ILE A 166 -1.99 -2.20 10.01
CA ILE A 166 -3.33 -2.46 9.47
C ILE A 166 -4.30 -1.54 10.18
N LEU A 167 -4.86 -0.60 9.43
CA LEU A 167 -5.85 0.36 9.95
C LEU A 167 -7.24 -0.07 9.49
N GLU A 168 -8.19 -0.13 10.42
CA GLU A 168 -9.59 -0.48 10.17
C GLU A 168 -10.51 0.46 10.96
N ARG A 169 -11.76 0.61 10.53
CA ARG A 169 -12.80 1.28 11.33
C ARG A 169 -13.05 0.51 12.64
N HIS A 170 -13.53 1.23 13.67
CA HIS A 170 -13.99 0.60 14.91
C HIS A 170 -15.27 -0.19 14.69
#